data_f0f8d10db1035b44df10603a948bf18c
#
_entry.id   f0f8d10db1035b44df10603a948bf18c
#
_cell.length_a   1.000
_cell.length_b   1.000
_cell.length_c   1.000
_cell.angle_alpha   90.00
_cell.angle_beta   90.00
_cell.angle_gamma   90.00
#
_symmetry.space_group_name_H-M   'P 1'
#
loop_
_entity.id
_entity.type
_entity.pdbx_description
1 polymer ?
#
loop_
_entity_poly.entity_id
_entity_poly.type
_entity_poly.pdbx_seq_one_letter_code
_entity_poly.pdbx_strand_id
1 'polypeptide(L)'
;MFAKINHLAICTTNYAANARFYQALFGMKASNTQRPARAAPVGDGQVGLNNIPLRDGRRSGLDHFGFEVESIPLALERMKKFDPNLPAVQRPAVRPNAAWSAADHDMIIYDLAERDSGKAQDIFAENTGGELPRRYINHIALRATNPERSAEFYSTVYELPISNDRSGGSYRLSDGRVTLLILPWKMENFVGHDPEPPRLEHFGFKVESIEAVKRDLEEIAGTNPVMVTKPLGLGAEGKARLAVLKQCPIGQLQLTDLEGVHIDVNDH
;
A
#
# COMPACT_ATOMS: atom_id res chain seq x y z
N MET A 1 12.21 11.26 -12.80
CA MET A 1 10.88 10.73 -12.44
C MET A 1 10.26 11.69 -11.47
N PHE A 2 9.09 12.24 -11.79
CA PHE A 2 8.44 13.28 -11.00
C PHE A 2 7.91 12.76 -9.65
N ALA A 3 7.33 11.58 -9.60
CA ALA A 3 6.80 11.00 -8.38
C ALA A 3 7.28 9.56 -8.16
N LYS A 4 7.42 9.19 -6.88
CA LYS A 4 7.69 7.82 -6.43
C LYS A 4 6.67 7.44 -5.37
N ILE A 5 6.22 6.20 -5.37
CA ILE A 5 5.42 5.63 -4.27
C ILE A 5 6.37 5.37 -3.11
N ASN A 6 6.16 6.04 -1.99
CA ASN A 6 7.13 6.00 -0.89
C ASN A 6 6.61 5.34 0.39
N HIS A 7 5.29 5.24 0.59
CA HIS A 7 4.76 4.57 1.77
C HIS A 7 3.32 4.07 1.61
N LEU A 8 2.98 3.16 2.51
CA LEU A 8 1.63 2.71 2.84
C LEU A 8 1.36 2.94 4.32
N ALA A 9 0.11 3.08 4.69
CA ALA A 9 -0.31 3.13 6.08
C ALA A 9 -1.41 2.10 6.38
N ILE A 10 -1.26 1.42 7.51
CA ILE A 10 -2.23 0.47 8.05
C ILE A 10 -2.70 0.96 9.41
N CYS A 11 -4.01 1.15 9.57
CA CYS A 11 -4.65 1.33 10.87
C CYS A 11 -4.81 -0.02 11.55
N THR A 12 -4.27 -0.21 12.74
CA THR A 12 -4.24 -1.50 13.43
C THR A 12 -4.47 -1.35 14.93
N THR A 13 -5.15 -2.33 15.51
CA THR A 13 -5.37 -2.40 16.97
C THR A 13 -4.08 -2.65 17.72
N ASN A 14 -3.12 -3.36 17.10
CA ASN A 14 -1.79 -3.64 17.67
C ASN A 14 -0.68 -3.32 16.66
N TYR A 15 -0.39 -2.03 16.50
CA TYR A 15 0.61 -1.54 15.56
C TYR A 15 2.03 -2.10 15.80
N ALA A 16 2.38 -2.39 17.06
CA ALA A 16 3.70 -2.94 17.38
C ALA A 16 3.83 -4.41 16.97
N ALA A 17 2.79 -5.23 17.23
CA ALA A 17 2.78 -6.62 16.79
C ALA A 17 2.72 -6.72 15.26
N ASN A 18 1.91 -5.87 14.61
CA ASN A 18 1.80 -5.87 13.16
C ASN A 18 3.13 -5.48 12.48
N ALA A 19 3.83 -4.46 13.00
CA ALA A 19 5.16 -4.11 12.52
C ALA A 19 6.17 -5.26 12.68
N ARG A 20 6.14 -5.96 13.83
CA ARG A 20 6.99 -7.14 14.06
C ARG A 20 6.67 -8.30 13.12
N PHE A 21 5.41 -8.49 12.76
CA PHE A 21 5.02 -9.47 11.76
C PHE A 21 5.70 -9.19 10.41
N TYR A 22 5.66 -7.94 9.92
CA TYR A 22 6.32 -7.56 8.67
C TYR A 22 7.86 -7.66 8.75
N GLN A 23 8.44 -7.37 9.90
CA GLN A 23 9.88 -7.60 10.13
C GLN A 23 10.23 -9.08 10.06
N ALA A 24 9.46 -9.94 10.73
CA ALA A 24 9.74 -11.36 10.83
C ALA A 24 9.53 -12.08 9.49
N LEU A 25 8.40 -11.81 8.80
CA LEU A 25 8.05 -12.51 7.56
C LEU A 25 8.75 -11.95 6.33
N PHE A 26 8.84 -10.61 6.21
CA PHE A 26 9.35 -9.94 5.01
C PHE A 26 10.70 -9.26 5.21
N GLY A 27 11.30 -9.36 6.38
CA GLY A 27 12.61 -8.78 6.65
C GLY A 27 12.64 -7.25 6.65
N MET A 28 11.47 -6.59 6.79
CA MET A 28 11.40 -5.14 6.81
C MET A 28 12.18 -4.57 8.01
N LYS A 29 12.88 -3.47 7.82
CA LYS A 29 13.65 -2.81 8.86
C LYS A 29 12.76 -1.85 9.66
N ALA A 30 12.89 -1.85 11.00
CA ALA A 30 12.26 -0.85 11.84
C ALA A 30 12.98 0.49 11.69
N SER A 31 12.21 1.59 11.71
CA SER A 31 12.81 2.92 11.80
C SER A 31 13.37 3.19 13.18
N ASN A 32 14.58 3.74 13.25
CA ASN A 32 15.19 4.23 14.49
C ASN A 32 14.70 5.64 14.86
N THR A 33 13.96 6.29 13.96
CA THR A 33 13.45 7.65 14.17
C THR A 33 12.33 7.64 15.21
N GLN A 34 12.55 8.26 16.36
CA GLN A 34 11.49 8.48 17.34
C GLN A 34 10.40 9.36 16.75
N ARG A 35 9.15 8.89 16.81
CA ARG A 35 7.98 9.65 16.35
C ARG A 35 7.14 10.11 17.53
N PRO A 36 6.67 11.38 17.52
CA PRO A 36 5.74 11.86 18.55
C PRO A 36 4.38 11.15 18.47
N ALA A 37 4.00 10.61 17.34
CA ALA A 37 2.81 9.76 17.20
C ALA A 37 3.20 8.30 17.44
N ARG A 38 2.40 7.60 18.26
CA ARG A 38 2.52 6.16 18.51
C ARG A 38 2.30 5.38 17.21
N ALA A 39 3.34 5.20 16.41
CA ALA A 39 3.34 4.44 15.17
C ALA A 39 4.59 3.58 15.15
N ALA A 40 4.52 2.44 14.51
CA ALA A 40 5.65 1.55 14.29
C ALA A 40 5.93 1.44 12.79
N PRO A 41 6.69 2.38 12.21
CA PRO A 41 7.08 2.31 10.81
C PRO A 41 8.14 1.24 10.60
N VAL A 42 7.96 0.48 9.54
CA VAL A 42 8.95 -0.45 8.99
C VAL A 42 9.12 -0.15 7.50
N GLY A 43 10.19 -0.62 6.90
CA GLY A 43 10.41 -0.41 5.47
C GLY A 43 11.28 -1.49 4.86
N ASP A 44 11.12 -1.67 3.55
CA ASP A 44 11.89 -2.61 2.72
C ASP A 44 13.07 -1.94 2.00
N GLY A 45 13.36 -0.69 2.35
CA GLY A 45 14.38 0.12 1.68
C GLY A 45 13.84 0.97 0.52
N GLN A 46 12.62 0.73 0.04
CA GLN A 46 11.96 1.51 -1.02
C GLN A 46 10.63 2.08 -0.57
N VAL A 47 9.83 1.27 0.12
CA VAL A 47 8.51 1.63 0.60
C VAL A 47 8.46 1.50 2.11
N GLY A 48 8.02 2.56 2.76
CA GLY A 48 7.72 2.54 4.18
C GLY A 48 6.32 2.00 4.43
N LEU A 49 6.17 1.12 5.43
CA LEU A 49 4.89 0.63 5.92
C LEU A 49 4.64 1.20 7.31
N ASN A 50 3.75 2.17 7.40
CA ASN A 50 3.39 2.85 8.63
C ASN A 50 2.28 2.09 9.35
N ASN A 51 2.61 1.32 10.38
CA ASN A 51 1.62 0.73 11.26
C ASN A 51 1.18 1.80 12.27
N ILE A 52 -0.04 2.32 12.13
CA ILE A 52 -0.58 3.40 12.97
C ILE A 52 -1.68 2.89 13.88
N PRO A 53 -1.78 3.41 15.13
CA PRO A 53 -2.81 2.96 16.05
C PRO A 53 -4.21 3.29 15.51
N LEU A 54 -5.11 2.32 15.62
CA LEU A 54 -6.53 2.53 15.34
C LEU A 54 -7.06 3.62 16.27
N ARG A 55 -7.77 4.57 15.70
CA ARG A 55 -8.41 5.68 16.42
C ARG A 55 -9.91 5.50 16.43
N ASP A 56 -10.56 6.08 17.41
CA ASP A 56 -12.02 6.09 17.51
C ASP A 56 -12.68 6.57 16.22
N GLY A 57 -13.68 5.84 15.77
CA GLY A 57 -14.40 6.12 14.52
C GLY A 57 -13.66 5.74 13.22
N ARG A 58 -12.46 5.16 13.31
CA ARG A 58 -11.72 4.65 12.14
C ARG A 58 -11.88 3.15 12.01
N ARG A 59 -11.79 2.65 10.79
CA ARG A 59 -11.72 1.20 10.51
C ARG A 59 -10.27 0.74 10.54
N SER A 60 -10.03 -0.50 10.97
CA SER A 60 -8.73 -1.16 10.77
C SER A 60 -8.52 -1.52 9.31
N GLY A 61 -7.26 -1.71 8.92
CA GLY A 61 -6.88 -2.07 7.57
C GLY A 61 -6.08 -0.98 6.85
N LEU A 62 -5.97 -1.09 5.53
CA LEU A 62 -5.29 -0.09 4.69
C LEU A 62 -6.00 1.26 4.80
N ASP A 63 -5.23 2.32 5.08
CA ASP A 63 -5.74 3.67 5.30
C ASP A 63 -5.40 4.60 4.12
N HIS A 64 -4.14 4.66 3.73
CA HIS A 64 -3.66 5.48 2.62
C HIS A 64 -2.31 4.98 2.11
N PHE A 65 -1.92 5.50 0.96
CA PHE A 65 -0.55 5.40 0.44
C PHE A 65 0.03 6.81 0.26
N GLY A 66 1.26 6.93 -0.20
CA GLY A 66 1.84 8.25 -0.41
C GLY A 66 2.84 8.30 -1.54
N PHE A 67 2.99 9.52 -2.07
CA PHE A 67 3.99 9.88 -3.07
C PHE A 67 5.05 10.80 -2.49
N GLU A 68 6.29 10.54 -2.85
CA GLU A 68 7.35 11.54 -2.86
C GLU A 68 7.40 12.18 -4.23
N VAL A 69 7.24 13.49 -4.31
CA VAL A 69 7.23 14.27 -5.56
C VAL A 69 8.40 15.24 -5.62
N GLU A 70 8.78 15.66 -6.82
CA GLU A 70 9.81 16.71 -6.98
C GLU A 70 9.34 18.05 -6.49
N SER A 71 8.05 18.37 -6.66
CA SER A 71 7.44 19.63 -6.27
C SER A 71 5.98 19.45 -5.91
N ILE A 72 5.63 19.72 -4.65
CA ILE A 72 4.24 19.72 -4.18
C ILE A 72 3.42 20.82 -4.87
N PRO A 73 3.90 22.09 -4.99
CA PRO A 73 3.15 23.11 -5.71
C PRO A 73 2.77 22.70 -7.14
N LEU A 74 3.70 22.08 -7.87
CA LEU A 74 3.44 21.61 -9.23
C LEU A 74 2.45 20.43 -9.25
N ALA A 75 2.54 19.50 -8.31
CA ALA A 75 1.57 18.41 -8.18
C ALA A 75 0.15 18.96 -7.94
N LEU A 76 0.01 19.92 -7.02
CA LEU A 76 -1.28 20.55 -6.72
C LEU A 76 -1.84 21.37 -7.90
N GLU A 77 -0.98 22.04 -8.66
CA GLU A 77 -1.36 22.73 -9.90
C GLU A 77 -1.90 21.74 -10.94
N ARG A 78 -1.19 20.64 -11.18
CA ARG A 78 -1.61 19.58 -12.12
C ARG A 78 -2.92 18.93 -11.68
N MET A 79 -3.09 18.67 -10.38
CA MET A 79 -4.36 18.17 -9.83
C MET A 79 -5.52 19.11 -10.16
N LYS A 80 -5.38 20.40 -9.87
CA LYS A 80 -6.41 21.41 -10.15
C LYS A 80 -6.70 21.56 -11.64
N LYS A 81 -5.69 21.39 -12.49
CA LYS A 81 -5.86 21.41 -13.95
C LYS A 81 -6.61 20.17 -14.45
N PHE A 82 -6.37 19.02 -13.85
CA PHE A 82 -7.06 17.77 -14.17
C PHE A 82 -8.53 17.82 -13.73
N ASP A 83 -8.77 18.16 -12.46
CA ASP A 83 -10.10 18.40 -11.91
C ASP A 83 -10.00 19.39 -10.73
N PRO A 84 -10.60 20.61 -10.85
CA PRO A 84 -10.51 21.65 -9.82
C PRO A 84 -11.20 21.30 -8.50
N ASN A 85 -12.05 20.24 -8.48
CA ASN A 85 -12.78 19.83 -7.29
C ASN A 85 -12.03 18.77 -6.45
N LEU A 86 -10.88 18.28 -6.92
CA LEU A 86 -10.10 17.29 -6.15
C LEU A 86 -9.58 17.92 -4.85
N PRO A 87 -9.82 17.25 -3.69
CA PRO A 87 -9.42 17.79 -2.42
C PRO A 87 -7.94 17.61 -2.14
N ALA A 88 -7.32 18.64 -1.58
CA ALA A 88 -5.98 18.59 -1.02
C ALA A 88 -5.90 19.47 0.23
N VAL A 89 -5.29 18.96 1.29
CA VAL A 89 -5.20 19.63 2.59
C VAL A 89 -3.77 19.57 3.10
N GLN A 90 -3.23 20.72 3.49
CA GLN A 90 -1.92 20.79 4.13
C GLN A 90 -1.94 20.10 5.50
N ARG A 91 -0.96 19.27 5.75
CA ARG A 91 -0.80 18.56 7.02
C ARG A 91 0.08 19.33 8.00
N PRO A 92 -0.05 19.11 9.30
CA PRO A 92 0.90 19.65 10.27
C PRO A 92 2.34 19.24 9.92
N ALA A 93 3.29 20.18 10.03
CA ALA A 93 4.71 20.01 9.65
C ALA A 93 5.47 18.89 10.38
N VAL A 94 4.87 18.29 11.40
CA VAL A 94 5.46 17.21 12.23
C VAL A 94 5.40 15.82 11.58
N ARG A 95 4.75 15.66 10.40
CA ARG A 95 4.63 14.35 9.74
C ARG A 95 5.69 14.23 8.64
N PRO A 96 6.65 13.30 8.76
CA PRO A 96 7.81 13.26 7.87
C PRO A 96 7.49 12.90 6.42
N ASN A 97 6.48 12.09 6.15
CA ASN A 97 6.14 11.64 4.77
C ASN A 97 4.82 12.21 4.26
N ALA A 98 4.27 13.21 4.94
CA ALA A 98 2.97 13.77 4.65
C ALA A 98 2.94 15.28 4.94
N ALA A 99 3.38 16.07 3.98
CA ALA A 99 3.21 17.52 4.04
C ALA A 99 1.79 17.91 3.63
N TRP A 100 1.20 17.17 2.69
CA TRP A 100 -0.18 17.31 2.24
C TRP A 100 -0.86 15.95 2.21
N SER A 101 -2.18 15.93 2.38
CA SER A 101 -3.03 14.81 2.00
C SER A 101 -3.96 15.25 0.91
N ALA A 102 -4.13 14.39 -0.08
CA ALA A 102 -5.00 14.59 -1.21
C ALA A 102 -5.86 13.34 -1.44
N ALA A 103 -6.86 13.45 -2.28
CA ALA A 103 -7.62 12.29 -2.74
C ALA A 103 -7.87 12.39 -4.24
N ASP A 104 -8.03 11.23 -4.87
CA ASP A 104 -8.50 11.14 -6.24
C ASP A 104 -10.03 11.31 -6.34
N HIS A 105 -10.58 11.11 -7.52
CA HIS A 105 -12.01 11.27 -7.76
C HIS A 105 -12.89 10.17 -7.13
N ASP A 106 -12.31 9.05 -6.73
CA ASP A 106 -12.97 8.01 -5.92
C ASP A 106 -12.78 8.22 -4.41
N MET A 107 -12.19 9.36 -4.01
CA MET A 107 -11.85 9.71 -2.63
C MET A 107 -10.82 8.75 -1.99
N ILE A 108 -10.01 8.10 -2.81
CA ILE A 108 -8.88 7.31 -2.33
C ILE A 108 -7.80 8.26 -1.84
N ILE A 109 -7.50 8.20 -0.55
CA ILE A 109 -6.59 9.14 0.12
C ILE A 109 -5.14 8.75 -0.15
N TYR A 110 -4.32 9.74 -0.47
CA TYR A 110 -2.86 9.62 -0.53
C TYR A 110 -2.19 10.86 0.06
N ASP A 111 -1.00 10.65 0.59
CA ASP A 111 -0.18 11.71 1.15
C ASP A 111 0.89 12.17 0.15
N LEU A 112 1.30 13.44 0.24
CA LEU A 112 2.36 14.03 -0.57
C LEU A 112 3.50 14.50 0.32
N ALA A 113 4.71 14.12 -0.03
CA ALA A 113 5.96 14.63 0.52
C ALA A 113 6.85 15.14 -0.62
N GLU A 114 7.66 16.14 -0.36
CA GLU A 114 8.63 16.66 -1.33
C GLU A 114 9.96 15.92 -1.16
N ARG A 115 10.62 15.63 -2.28
CA ARG A 115 11.95 15.04 -2.29
C ARG A 115 12.91 15.94 -1.52
N ASP A 116 13.84 15.34 -0.81
CA ASP A 116 14.88 16.06 -0.06
C ASP A 116 14.35 17.02 1.01
N SER A 117 13.12 16.79 1.50
CA SER A 117 12.55 17.62 2.58
C SER A 117 13.31 17.55 3.91
N GLY A 118 14.49 16.93 3.96
CA GLY A 118 15.31 16.71 5.16
C GLY A 118 14.69 15.75 6.18
N LYS A 119 13.62 15.05 5.79
CA LYS A 119 12.85 14.14 6.65
C LYS A 119 12.94 12.70 6.15
N ALA A 120 13.95 12.37 5.34
CA ALA A 120 14.23 11.02 4.90
C ALA A 120 14.32 10.08 6.10
N GLN A 121 13.60 8.97 6.01
CA GLN A 121 13.64 7.96 7.06
C GLN A 121 14.77 6.97 6.79
N ASP A 122 15.35 6.47 7.87
CA ASP A 122 16.39 5.45 7.87
C ASP A 122 15.96 4.08 7.32
N ILE A 123 14.67 3.93 7.01
CA ILE A 123 14.07 2.73 6.40
C ILE A 123 14.14 2.71 4.86
N PHE A 124 14.60 3.79 4.22
CA PHE A 124 14.77 3.85 2.77
C PHE A 124 16.19 3.52 2.33
N ALA A 125 16.32 2.73 1.26
CA ALA A 125 17.59 2.21 0.76
C ALA A 125 18.52 3.29 0.19
N GLU A 126 17.99 4.43 -0.23
CA GLU A 126 18.79 5.59 -0.65
C GLU A 126 19.79 6.01 0.43
N ASN A 127 19.49 5.66 1.69
CA ASN A 127 20.35 5.90 2.85
C ASN A 127 21.26 4.71 3.20
N THR A 128 21.15 3.55 2.53
CA THR A 128 21.82 2.30 2.94
C THR A 128 22.70 1.64 1.87
N GLY A 129 22.90 2.28 0.69
CA GLY A 129 23.84 1.79 -0.33
C GLY A 129 23.28 0.78 -1.32
N GLY A 130 21.97 0.64 -1.47
CA GLY A 130 21.39 0.31 -2.76
C GLY A 130 21.05 -1.12 -3.13
N GLU A 131 21.31 -2.15 -2.35
CA GLU A 131 20.79 -3.49 -2.67
C GLU A 131 19.32 -3.64 -2.23
N LEU A 132 18.46 -4.08 -3.16
CA LEU A 132 17.09 -4.44 -2.84
C LEU A 132 17.08 -5.65 -1.89
N PRO A 133 16.26 -5.63 -0.84
CA PRO A 133 16.06 -6.82 -0.02
C PRO A 133 15.45 -7.95 -0.87
N ARG A 134 15.58 -9.19 -0.41
CA ARG A 134 15.01 -10.36 -1.10
C ARG A 134 13.48 -10.33 -1.16
N ARG A 135 12.85 -9.64 -0.21
CA ARG A 135 11.39 -9.48 -0.11
C ARG A 135 11.09 -7.98 -0.02
N TYR A 136 10.36 -7.47 -0.98
CA TYR A 136 10.05 -6.05 -1.05
C TYR A 136 8.66 -5.80 -1.64
N ILE A 137 8.06 -4.67 -1.29
CA ILE A 137 6.76 -4.25 -1.82
C ILE A 137 6.93 -3.90 -3.30
N ASN A 138 6.25 -4.65 -4.16
CA ASN A 138 6.33 -4.46 -5.60
C ASN A 138 5.05 -3.93 -6.23
N HIS A 139 3.92 -3.97 -5.53
CA HIS A 139 2.69 -3.35 -6.01
C HIS A 139 1.74 -2.92 -4.89
N ILE A 140 0.87 -2.00 -5.25
CA ILE A 140 -0.26 -1.52 -4.46
C ILE A 140 -1.47 -1.60 -5.38
N ALA A 141 -2.56 -2.18 -4.90
CA ALA A 141 -3.80 -2.28 -5.65
C ALA A 141 -4.90 -1.41 -5.05
N LEU A 142 -5.60 -0.69 -5.89
CA LEU A 142 -6.81 0.04 -5.54
C LEU A 142 -7.97 -0.36 -6.44
N ARG A 143 -9.19 -0.24 -5.94
CA ARG A 143 -10.41 -0.39 -6.73
C ARG A 143 -11.02 0.97 -7.02
N ALA A 144 -11.27 1.22 -8.30
CA ALA A 144 -11.80 2.47 -8.81
C ALA A 144 -13.12 2.24 -9.56
N THR A 145 -14.04 3.20 -9.46
CA THR A 145 -15.30 3.17 -10.22
C THR A 145 -15.05 3.35 -11.72
N ASN A 146 -14.03 4.12 -12.06
CA ASN A 146 -13.56 4.30 -13.42
C ASN A 146 -12.03 4.13 -13.49
N PRO A 147 -11.53 2.90 -13.71
CA PRO A 147 -10.09 2.62 -13.75
C PRO A 147 -9.32 3.42 -14.82
N GLU A 148 -9.95 3.70 -15.96
CA GLU A 148 -9.33 4.49 -17.02
C GLU A 148 -9.08 5.93 -16.58
N ARG A 149 -10.08 6.59 -15.98
CA ARG A 149 -9.94 7.94 -15.44
C ARG A 149 -8.92 8.00 -14.31
N SER A 150 -8.89 6.98 -13.43
CA SER A 150 -7.87 6.89 -12.38
C SER A 150 -6.47 6.76 -12.98
N ALA A 151 -6.29 5.91 -13.99
CA ALA A 151 -5.02 5.75 -14.68
C ALA A 151 -4.57 7.04 -15.36
N GLU A 152 -5.47 7.73 -16.05
CA GLU A 152 -5.22 9.03 -16.66
C GLU A 152 -4.81 10.07 -15.59
N PHE A 153 -5.51 10.10 -14.45
CA PHE A 153 -5.18 10.98 -13.33
C PHE A 153 -3.75 10.77 -12.83
N TYR A 154 -3.42 9.54 -12.41
CA TYR A 154 -2.10 9.25 -11.86
C TYR A 154 -0.97 9.39 -12.89
N SER A 155 -1.26 9.13 -14.16
CA SER A 155 -0.29 9.35 -15.24
C SER A 155 -0.07 10.83 -15.53
N THR A 156 -1.14 11.63 -15.60
CA THR A 156 -1.05 13.04 -15.95
C THR A 156 -0.46 13.89 -14.81
N VAL A 157 -0.91 13.63 -13.57
CA VAL A 157 -0.52 14.44 -12.41
C VAL A 157 0.87 14.02 -11.90
N TYR A 158 1.12 12.72 -11.80
CA TYR A 158 2.33 12.16 -11.17
C TYR A 158 3.34 11.57 -12.15
N GLU A 159 3.07 11.66 -13.46
CA GLU A 159 3.94 11.12 -14.52
C GLU A 159 4.23 9.62 -14.37
N LEU A 160 3.28 8.85 -13.83
CA LEU A 160 3.42 7.40 -13.78
C LEU A 160 3.09 6.79 -15.15
N PRO A 161 4.04 6.13 -15.81
CA PRO A 161 3.80 5.48 -17.10
C PRO A 161 2.72 4.40 -17.00
N ILE A 162 1.78 4.40 -17.92
CA ILE A 162 0.76 3.35 -18.06
C ILE A 162 1.33 2.20 -18.87
N SER A 163 1.27 0.99 -18.33
CA SER A 163 1.62 -0.23 -19.08
C SER A 163 0.61 -0.54 -20.17
N ASN A 164 1.07 -1.18 -21.24
CA ASN A 164 0.20 -1.68 -22.30
C ASN A 164 -0.62 -2.93 -21.91
N ASP A 165 -0.26 -3.59 -20.81
CA ASP A 165 -1.02 -4.74 -20.29
C ASP A 165 -2.26 -4.26 -19.54
N ARG A 166 -3.43 -4.56 -20.12
CA ARG A 166 -4.76 -4.14 -19.64
C ARG A 166 -5.68 -5.33 -19.47
N SER A 167 -5.26 -6.35 -18.76
CA SER A 167 -6.08 -7.53 -18.52
C SER A 167 -7.29 -7.21 -17.62
N GLY A 168 -8.46 -7.71 -17.98
CA GLY A 168 -9.68 -7.62 -17.16
C GLY A 168 -10.21 -6.21 -16.88
N GLY A 169 -9.83 -5.21 -17.67
CA GLY A 169 -10.19 -3.80 -17.45
C GLY A 169 -9.37 -3.12 -16.34
N SER A 170 -8.29 -3.74 -15.91
CA SER A 170 -7.33 -3.15 -14.98
C SER A 170 -6.29 -2.29 -15.70
N TYR A 171 -5.65 -1.39 -14.95
CA TYR A 171 -4.55 -0.57 -15.42
C TYR A 171 -3.36 -0.75 -14.50
N ARG A 172 -2.15 -0.80 -15.07
CA ARG A 172 -0.89 -0.84 -14.33
C ARG A 172 -0.09 0.42 -14.64
N LEU A 173 0.27 1.13 -13.59
CA LEU A 173 1.20 2.25 -13.66
C LEU A 173 2.39 1.93 -12.79
N SER A 174 3.57 2.48 -13.10
CA SER A 174 4.74 2.19 -12.29
C SER A 174 5.63 3.42 -12.13
N ASP A 175 6.22 3.55 -10.97
CA ASP A 175 7.30 4.51 -10.72
C ASP A 175 8.70 3.91 -11.01
N GLY A 176 8.76 2.78 -11.71
CA GLY A 176 9.98 2.02 -11.98
C GLY A 176 10.40 1.06 -10.85
N ARG A 177 9.71 1.08 -9.70
CA ARG A 177 9.96 0.22 -8.53
C ARG A 177 8.69 -0.48 -8.07
N VAL A 178 7.63 0.30 -7.90
CA VAL A 178 6.34 -0.16 -7.40
C VAL A 178 5.29 0.01 -8.51
N THR A 179 4.45 -0.98 -8.69
CA THR A 179 3.30 -0.92 -9.57
C THR A 179 2.08 -0.43 -8.81
N LEU A 180 1.44 0.64 -9.27
CA LEU A 180 0.10 1.01 -8.89
C LEU A 180 -0.88 0.25 -9.80
N LEU A 181 -1.58 -0.73 -9.24
CA LEU A 181 -2.56 -1.55 -9.93
C LEU A 181 -3.96 -0.97 -9.67
N ILE A 182 -4.64 -0.57 -10.72
CA ILE A 182 -5.99 -0.03 -10.65
C ILE A 182 -6.96 -1.09 -11.15
N LEU A 183 -7.76 -1.63 -10.24
CA LEU A 183 -8.75 -2.67 -10.49
C LEU A 183 -10.15 -2.06 -10.61
N PRO A 184 -11.04 -2.60 -11.46
CA PRO A 184 -12.40 -2.12 -11.52
C PRO A 184 -13.16 -2.44 -10.23
N TRP A 185 -13.83 -1.43 -9.68
CA TRP A 185 -14.84 -1.62 -8.64
C TRP A 185 -16.14 -2.11 -9.29
N LYS A 186 -16.65 -3.24 -8.85
CA LYS A 186 -17.88 -3.84 -9.33
C LYS A 186 -18.71 -4.38 -8.17
N MET A 187 -20.03 -4.27 -8.26
CA MET A 187 -20.92 -4.81 -7.24
C MET A 187 -20.70 -6.31 -7.00
N GLU A 188 -20.38 -7.06 -8.05
CA GLU A 188 -20.11 -8.49 -7.98
C GLU A 188 -18.89 -8.86 -7.15
N ASN A 189 -18.01 -7.88 -6.84
CA ASN A 189 -16.88 -8.09 -5.95
C ASN A 189 -17.31 -8.30 -4.49
N PHE A 190 -18.56 -8.02 -4.14
CA PHE A 190 -19.10 -8.03 -2.79
C PHE A 190 -20.16 -9.12 -2.57
N VAL A 191 -20.02 -10.25 -3.28
CA VAL A 191 -20.93 -11.38 -3.12
C VAL A 191 -20.90 -11.90 -1.69
N GLY A 192 -22.07 -11.89 -1.04
CA GLY A 192 -22.24 -12.39 0.32
C GLY A 192 -21.91 -11.41 1.45
N HIS A 193 -21.55 -10.16 1.14
CA HIS A 193 -21.34 -9.12 2.13
C HIS A 193 -21.69 -7.72 1.58
N ASP A 194 -21.82 -6.74 2.47
CA ASP A 194 -22.16 -5.38 2.08
C ASP A 194 -21.08 -4.76 1.18
N PRO A 195 -21.48 -3.99 0.15
CA PRO A 195 -20.53 -3.30 -0.72
C PRO A 195 -19.71 -2.28 0.07
N GLU A 196 -18.41 -2.29 -0.16
CA GLU A 196 -17.51 -1.26 0.34
C GLU A 196 -17.24 -0.22 -0.76
N PRO A 197 -17.00 1.05 -0.39
CA PRO A 197 -16.66 2.08 -1.37
C PRO A 197 -15.33 1.76 -2.06
N PRO A 198 -15.03 2.40 -3.21
CA PRO A 198 -13.69 2.38 -3.80
C PRO A 198 -12.62 2.68 -2.76
N ARG A 199 -11.51 1.94 -2.79
CA ARG A 199 -10.45 2.06 -1.78
C ARG A 199 -9.17 1.36 -2.19
N LEU A 200 -8.12 1.55 -1.39
CA LEU A 200 -6.99 0.61 -1.37
C LEU A 200 -7.51 -0.78 -0.99
N GLU A 201 -7.17 -1.78 -1.80
CA GLU A 201 -7.65 -3.15 -1.58
C GLU A 201 -6.58 -4.03 -0.93
N HIS A 202 -5.40 -4.04 -1.51
CA HIS A 202 -4.26 -4.84 -1.04
C HIS A 202 -2.94 -4.24 -1.50
N PHE A 203 -1.87 -4.83 -1.04
CA PHE A 203 -0.53 -4.61 -1.57
C PHE A 203 0.22 -5.94 -1.64
N GLY A 204 1.32 -5.97 -2.36
CA GLY A 204 2.02 -7.21 -2.57
C GLY A 204 3.52 -7.11 -2.47
N PHE A 205 4.12 -8.26 -2.17
CA PHE A 205 5.55 -8.45 -2.09
C PHE A 205 6.07 -9.31 -3.23
N LYS A 206 7.15 -8.88 -3.85
CA LYS A 206 8.04 -9.78 -4.56
C LYS A 206 8.97 -10.45 -3.55
N VAL A 207 9.13 -11.77 -3.70
CA VAL A 207 9.92 -12.60 -2.79
C VAL A 207 10.86 -13.52 -3.57
N GLU A 208 11.83 -14.12 -2.91
CA GLU A 208 12.74 -15.09 -3.49
C GLU A 208 12.09 -16.45 -3.77
N SER A 209 11.05 -16.82 -3.01
CA SER A 209 10.33 -18.07 -3.14
C SER A 209 9.03 -18.04 -2.32
N ILE A 210 7.93 -18.41 -2.95
CA ILE A 210 6.63 -18.58 -2.27
C ILE A 210 6.69 -19.69 -1.20
N GLU A 211 7.39 -20.78 -1.49
CA GLU A 211 7.53 -21.88 -0.54
C GLU A 211 8.36 -21.49 0.70
N ALA A 212 9.34 -20.60 0.53
CA ALA A 212 10.05 -20.03 1.66
C ALA A 212 9.14 -19.18 2.54
N VAL A 213 8.29 -18.33 1.94
CA VAL A 213 7.32 -17.52 2.69
C VAL A 213 6.32 -18.37 3.45
N LYS A 214 5.79 -19.43 2.85
CA LYS A 214 4.87 -20.37 3.54
C LYS A 214 5.51 -21.02 4.76
N ARG A 215 6.73 -21.54 4.59
CA ARG A 215 7.49 -22.16 5.69
C ARG A 215 7.76 -21.17 6.82
N ASP A 216 8.23 -19.96 6.49
CA ASP A 216 8.55 -18.94 7.47
C ASP A 216 7.28 -18.46 8.21
N LEU A 217 6.14 -18.39 7.51
CA LEU A 217 4.84 -18.06 8.11
C LEU A 217 4.40 -19.13 9.13
N GLU A 218 4.54 -20.41 8.78
CA GLU A 218 4.24 -21.53 9.69
C GLU A 218 5.16 -21.52 10.92
N GLU A 219 6.46 -21.25 10.73
CA GLU A 219 7.43 -21.16 11.82
C GLU A 219 7.12 -19.98 12.76
N ILE A 220 6.80 -18.82 12.22
CA ILE A 220 6.42 -17.63 12.99
C ILE A 220 5.15 -17.92 13.80
N ALA A 221 4.12 -18.49 13.18
CA ALA A 221 2.87 -18.84 13.87
C ALA A 221 3.07 -19.91 14.95
N GLY A 222 3.93 -20.89 14.72
CA GLY A 222 4.26 -21.95 15.67
C GLY A 222 5.06 -21.48 16.88
N THR A 223 5.90 -20.46 16.70
CA THR A 223 6.74 -19.93 17.77
C THR A 223 6.12 -18.75 18.53
N ASN A 224 5.20 -18.02 17.90
CA ASN A 224 4.56 -16.84 18.49
C ASN A 224 3.05 -16.80 18.20
N PRO A 225 2.20 -17.25 19.14
CA PRO A 225 0.73 -17.25 18.94
C PRO A 225 0.10 -15.89 18.65
N VAL A 226 0.79 -14.79 19.00
CA VAL A 226 0.32 -13.41 18.69
C VAL A 226 0.50 -13.07 17.22
N MET A 227 1.36 -13.79 16.49
CA MET A 227 1.66 -13.56 15.09
C MET A 227 0.89 -14.51 14.14
N VAL A 228 -0.22 -15.04 14.58
CA VAL A 228 -1.14 -15.82 13.73
C VAL A 228 -1.97 -14.86 12.90
N THR A 229 -1.88 -14.99 11.59
CA THR A 229 -2.60 -14.15 10.63
C THR A 229 -4.11 -14.44 10.64
N LYS A 230 -4.90 -13.49 10.18
CA LYS A 230 -6.33 -13.75 9.98
C LYS A 230 -6.52 -14.75 8.83
N PRO A 231 -7.38 -15.75 8.99
CA PRO A 231 -7.56 -16.76 7.96
C PRO A 231 -8.32 -16.19 6.74
N LEU A 232 -7.90 -16.61 5.55
CA LEU A 232 -8.60 -16.33 4.29
C LEU A 232 -9.51 -17.48 3.89
N GLY A 233 -10.60 -17.17 3.18
CA GLY A 233 -11.45 -18.18 2.55
C GLY A 233 -12.33 -18.98 3.50
N LEU A 234 -12.59 -18.50 4.72
CA LEU A 234 -13.51 -19.14 5.65
C LEU A 234 -14.97 -18.93 5.25
N GLY A 235 -15.73 -20.02 5.24
CA GLY A 235 -17.15 -20.01 4.88
C GLY A 235 -17.39 -19.68 3.39
N ALA A 236 -18.65 -19.49 3.02
CA ALA A 236 -19.03 -19.18 1.64
C ALA A 236 -18.57 -17.77 1.21
N GLU A 237 -18.78 -16.80 2.08
CA GLU A 237 -18.39 -15.39 1.88
C GLU A 237 -16.88 -15.23 1.74
N GLY A 238 -16.09 -15.83 2.66
CA GLY A 238 -14.63 -15.78 2.57
C GLY A 238 -14.09 -16.47 1.32
N LYS A 239 -14.71 -17.54 0.86
CA LYS A 239 -14.34 -18.20 -0.42
C LYS A 239 -14.65 -17.30 -1.62
N ALA A 240 -15.80 -16.62 -1.63
CA ALA A 240 -16.16 -15.66 -2.67
C ALA A 240 -15.16 -14.49 -2.71
N ARG A 241 -14.82 -13.94 -1.55
CA ARG A 241 -13.82 -12.87 -1.42
C ARG A 241 -12.43 -13.31 -1.92
N LEU A 242 -11.99 -14.50 -1.52
CA LEU A 242 -10.71 -15.05 -1.97
C LEU A 242 -10.68 -15.26 -3.50
N ALA A 243 -11.81 -15.64 -4.11
CA ALA A 243 -11.92 -15.77 -5.57
C ALA A 243 -11.74 -14.42 -6.28
N VAL A 244 -12.24 -13.34 -5.71
CA VAL A 244 -12.03 -11.97 -6.22
C VAL A 244 -10.56 -11.55 -6.09
N LEU A 245 -9.92 -11.83 -4.96
CA LEU A 245 -8.50 -11.50 -4.75
C LEU A 245 -7.57 -12.25 -5.71
N LYS A 246 -7.87 -13.52 -5.99
CA LYS A 246 -7.13 -14.35 -6.96
C LYS A 246 -7.22 -13.86 -8.42
N GLN A 247 -8.08 -12.89 -8.70
CA GLN A 247 -8.12 -12.22 -10.01
C GLN A 247 -7.03 -11.15 -10.16
N CYS A 248 -6.29 -10.83 -9.09
CA CYS A 248 -5.13 -9.95 -9.17
C CYS A 248 -4.11 -10.54 -10.15
N PRO A 249 -3.70 -9.80 -11.19
CA PRO A 249 -2.84 -10.34 -12.24
C PRO A 249 -1.35 -10.41 -11.84
N ILE A 250 -1.00 -10.04 -10.61
CA ILE A 250 0.36 -10.04 -10.09
C ILE A 250 0.54 -11.11 -9.01
N GLY A 251 -0.43 -11.26 -8.10
CA GLY A 251 -0.33 -12.16 -6.97
C GLY A 251 -0.46 -13.63 -7.33
N GLN A 252 0.41 -14.46 -6.80
CA GLN A 252 0.37 -15.94 -6.91
C GLN A 252 -0.12 -16.60 -5.62
N LEU A 253 0.21 -16.00 -4.46
CA LEU A 253 -0.22 -16.45 -3.14
C LEU A 253 -0.87 -15.27 -2.40
N GLN A 254 -2.03 -15.50 -1.81
CA GLN A 254 -2.74 -14.51 -1.00
C GLN A 254 -2.58 -14.85 0.48
N LEU A 255 -2.20 -13.85 1.25
CA LEU A 255 -2.04 -13.89 2.70
C LEU A 255 -2.87 -12.78 3.35
N THR A 256 -2.89 -12.77 4.68
CA THR A 256 -3.29 -11.59 5.46
C THR A 256 -2.23 -11.28 6.50
N ASP A 257 -2.26 -10.06 7.00
CA ASP A 257 -1.57 -9.72 8.24
C ASP A 257 -2.42 -10.04 9.50
N LEU A 258 -2.00 -9.53 10.64
CA LEU A 258 -2.68 -9.74 11.92
C LEU A 258 -4.02 -9.01 12.03
N GLU A 259 -4.26 -7.99 11.22
CA GLU A 259 -5.53 -7.22 11.15
C GLU A 259 -6.47 -7.74 10.04
N GLY A 260 -5.98 -8.59 9.14
CA GLY A 260 -6.72 -9.07 7.98
C GLY A 260 -6.49 -8.24 6.72
N VAL A 261 -5.47 -7.39 6.69
CA VAL A 261 -5.06 -6.71 5.46
C VAL A 261 -4.56 -7.73 4.45
N HIS A 262 -5.08 -7.68 3.25
CA HIS A 262 -4.68 -8.60 2.19
C HIS A 262 -3.30 -8.28 1.66
N ILE A 263 -2.51 -9.31 1.50
CA ILE A 263 -1.15 -9.28 0.99
C ILE A 263 -1.05 -10.29 -0.15
N ASP A 264 -0.68 -9.81 -1.32
CA ASP A 264 -0.28 -10.68 -2.43
C ASP A 264 1.21 -10.99 -2.36
N VAL A 265 1.59 -12.18 -2.78
CA VAL A 265 3.00 -12.60 -2.86
C VAL A 265 3.26 -13.19 -4.24
N ASN A 266 4.38 -12.83 -4.84
CA ASN A 266 4.86 -13.41 -6.10
C ASN A 266 6.38 -13.57 -6.07
N ASP A 267 6.91 -14.53 -6.85
CA ASP A 267 8.33 -14.85 -6.92
C ASP A 267 8.93 -14.71 -8.34
N HIS A 268 8.17 -14.09 -9.27
CA HIS A 268 8.61 -13.83 -10.66
C HIS A 268 8.56 -12.35 -11.02
#